data_bbdb6c50d74bccff19280de76e56ff08
#
_entry.id   bbdb6c50d74bccff19280de76e56ff08
#
_cell.length_a   1.000
_cell.length_b   1.000
_cell.length_c   1.000
_cell.angle_alpha   90.00
_cell.angle_beta   90.00
_cell.angle_gamma   90.00
#
_symmetry.space_group_name_H-M   'P 1'
#
loop_
_entity.id
_entity.type
_entity.pdbx_description
1 polymer ?
#
loop_
_entity_poly.entity_id
_entity_poly.type
_entity_poly.pdbx_seq_one_letter_code
_entity_poly.pdbx_strand_id
1 'polypeptide(L)'
;MFLGETRVGSVYPYMEIDQIETFLAVATFGGFHRAAEALRVSQPAVSARIKALEASLGVMLFARSRGGLTLSDAGRTLRPFAEQLLKTASLARQAVHELQPASGGPLQIAAALSISVYFLPNVLKHFQRSNPKVIINIRSGHSKEVLEMVLGEEAEIGLARSLQHPEVETLSLGDDPLLLVGQPAHLPKHARQARLEEVASWPLIFFDRGSSDWTLTHSLFRSAGLMPNVAMEVDTIEAAKRMVERGLGISFLPQMAVGRELHRGKLATVKIVDAEPLRRSLDLIHPRRRPLRAQAQAFLRIVREEFHHAVEFAGHPVRRGRAAK
;
A
#
# COMPACT_ATOMS: atom_id res chain seq x y z
N MET A 1 60.26 4.51 15.15
CA MET A 1 59.63 5.82 15.08
C MET A 1 58.11 5.57 14.98
N PHE A 2 57.45 5.57 16.15
CA PHE A 2 56.06 5.22 16.30
C PHE A 2 55.19 6.40 15.85
N LEU A 3 54.40 6.22 14.82
CA LEU A 3 53.33 7.17 14.45
C LEU A 3 52.19 7.00 15.44
N GLY A 4 51.99 8.02 16.27
CA GLY A 4 50.89 8.05 17.23
C GLY A 4 49.53 8.09 16.51
N GLU A 5 48.64 7.19 16.89
CA GLU A 5 47.22 7.24 16.55
C GLU A 5 46.61 8.50 17.21
N THR A 6 46.38 9.51 16.37
CA THR A 6 45.55 10.66 16.74
C THR A 6 44.10 10.15 16.79
N ARG A 7 43.63 9.77 18.01
CA ARG A 7 42.17 9.65 18.27
C ARG A 7 41.56 11.03 18.01
N VAL A 8 40.87 11.17 16.90
CA VAL A 8 39.98 12.31 16.68
C VAL A 8 38.84 12.10 17.71
N GLY A 9 38.94 12.82 18.83
CA GLY A 9 37.87 12.84 19.86
C GLY A 9 36.62 13.39 19.20
N SER A 10 35.61 12.52 19.04
CA SER A 10 34.31 12.93 18.53
C SER A 10 33.64 13.89 19.51
N VAL A 11 33.24 15.05 19.01
CA VAL A 11 32.54 16.11 19.75
C VAL A 11 31.07 15.72 20.05
N TYR A 12 30.60 14.61 19.48
CA TYR A 12 29.22 14.16 19.64
C TYR A 12 29.15 12.86 20.47
N PRO A 13 28.19 12.72 21.41
CA PRO A 13 27.92 11.44 22.08
C PRO A 13 27.54 10.40 21.01
N TYR A 14 28.27 9.28 20.99
CA TYR A 14 28.04 8.21 20.02
C TYR A 14 26.72 7.52 20.32
N MET A 15 25.80 7.58 19.37
CA MET A 15 24.64 6.66 19.30
C MET A 15 24.97 5.56 18.29
N GLU A 16 25.04 4.32 18.75
CA GLU A 16 25.27 3.17 17.87
C GLU A 16 23.96 2.69 17.24
N ILE A 17 24.03 2.20 16.00
CA ILE A 17 22.84 1.68 15.29
C ILE A 17 22.17 0.57 16.09
N ASP A 18 22.93 -0.32 16.72
CA ASP A 18 22.44 -1.41 17.57
C ASP A 18 21.65 -0.91 18.80
N GLN A 19 22.03 0.23 19.35
CA GLN A 19 21.33 0.85 20.48
C GLN A 19 19.99 1.43 20.00
N ILE A 20 19.96 2.06 18.83
CA ILE A 20 18.76 2.61 18.21
C ILE A 20 17.78 1.49 17.85
N GLU A 21 18.27 0.40 17.25
CA GLU A 21 17.46 -0.78 16.95
C GLU A 21 16.86 -1.39 18.20
N THR A 22 17.69 -1.51 19.26
CA THR A 22 17.25 -2.04 20.56
C THR A 22 16.19 -1.13 21.20
N PHE A 23 16.36 0.18 21.14
CA PHE A 23 15.37 1.15 21.64
C PHE A 23 14.01 0.98 20.94
N LEU A 24 13.98 0.91 19.61
CA LEU A 24 12.75 0.71 18.85
C LEU A 24 12.10 -0.66 19.12
N ALA A 25 12.90 -1.71 19.27
CA ALA A 25 12.39 -3.03 19.64
C ALA A 25 11.71 -3.02 21.02
N VAL A 26 12.36 -2.43 22.04
CA VAL A 26 11.78 -2.31 23.38
C VAL A 26 10.50 -1.47 23.36
N ALA A 27 10.47 -0.39 22.59
CA ALA A 27 9.30 0.47 22.43
C ALA A 27 8.13 -0.25 21.74
N THR A 28 8.42 -1.07 20.73
CA THR A 28 7.40 -1.79 19.92
C THR A 28 6.83 -2.98 20.68
N PHE A 29 7.70 -3.80 21.30
CA PHE A 29 7.26 -5.01 21.99
C PHE A 29 6.87 -4.77 23.47
N GLY A 30 7.03 -3.54 23.97
CA GLY A 30 6.61 -3.12 25.31
C GLY A 30 7.35 -3.83 26.46
N GLY A 31 8.60 -4.30 26.24
CA GLY A 31 9.38 -4.95 27.28
C GLY A 31 10.73 -5.48 26.82
N PHE A 32 11.70 -5.49 27.74
CA PHE A 32 13.08 -5.90 27.49
C PHE A 32 13.21 -7.38 27.08
N HIS A 33 12.42 -8.26 27.70
CA HIS A 33 12.44 -9.69 27.41
C HIS A 33 11.93 -9.96 25.98
N ARG A 34 10.78 -9.41 25.61
CA ARG A 34 10.19 -9.57 24.27
C ARG A 34 11.06 -8.95 23.18
N ALA A 35 11.70 -7.82 23.46
CA ALA A 35 12.67 -7.22 22.55
C ALA A 35 13.91 -8.12 22.36
N ALA A 36 14.40 -8.76 23.42
CA ALA A 36 15.52 -9.69 23.37
C ALA A 36 15.21 -10.91 22.46
N GLU A 37 14.02 -11.48 22.60
CA GLU A 37 13.55 -12.57 21.74
C GLU A 37 13.47 -12.12 20.26
N ALA A 38 12.87 -10.95 19.99
CA ALA A 38 12.74 -10.41 18.65
C ALA A 38 14.09 -10.12 17.98
N LEU A 39 15.05 -9.59 18.73
CA LEU A 39 16.40 -9.28 18.26
C LEU A 39 17.36 -10.49 18.30
N ARG A 40 16.94 -11.64 18.86
CA ARG A 40 17.75 -12.84 19.04
C ARG A 40 19.04 -12.59 19.83
N VAL A 41 18.93 -11.79 20.89
CA VAL A 41 20.01 -11.48 21.83
C VAL A 41 19.56 -11.76 23.26
N SER A 42 20.50 -11.73 24.23
CA SER A 42 20.14 -11.89 25.63
C SER A 42 19.49 -10.63 26.23
N GLN A 43 18.57 -10.78 27.19
CA GLN A 43 17.97 -9.64 27.88
C GLN A 43 19.00 -8.71 28.59
N PRO A 44 20.09 -9.21 29.19
CA PRO A 44 21.17 -8.36 29.70
C PRO A 44 21.80 -7.49 28.61
N ALA A 45 21.97 -8.01 27.39
CA ALA A 45 22.50 -7.22 26.26
C ALA A 45 21.55 -6.10 25.85
N VAL A 46 20.24 -6.36 25.78
CA VAL A 46 19.21 -5.33 25.54
C VAL A 46 19.28 -4.25 26.63
N SER A 47 19.33 -4.65 27.90
CA SER A 47 19.44 -3.70 29.03
C SER A 47 20.71 -2.87 28.97
N ALA A 48 21.85 -3.45 28.62
CA ALA A 48 23.12 -2.75 28.48
C ALA A 48 23.08 -1.71 27.34
N ARG A 49 22.55 -2.08 26.19
CA ARG A 49 22.41 -1.18 25.04
C ARG A 49 21.50 0.02 25.35
N ILE A 50 20.36 -0.21 26.02
CA ILE A 50 19.47 0.88 26.45
C ILE A 50 20.14 1.81 27.44
N LYS A 51 20.79 1.26 28.48
CA LYS A 51 21.52 2.07 29.44
C LYS A 51 22.63 2.90 28.82
N ALA A 52 23.37 2.33 27.87
CA ALA A 52 24.40 3.06 27.12
C ALA A 52 23.80 4.21 26.29
N LEU A 53 22.67 3.99 25.63
CA LEU A 53 21.96 5.02 24.89
C LEU A 53 21.44 6.13 25.82
N GLU A 54 20.80 5.79 26.93
CA GLU A 54 20.30 6.75 27.90
C GLU A 54 21.46 7.55 28.55
N ALA A 55 22.58 6.90 28.82
CA ALA A 55 23.78 7.57 29.35
C ALA A 55 24.38 8.55 28.30
N SER A 56 24.41 8.17 27.03
CA SER A 56 24.90 9.07 25.95
C SER A 56 24.00 10.31 25.73
N LEU A 57 22.72 10.15 26.00
CA LEU A 57 21.74 11.24 25.85
C LEU A 57 21.52 12.03 27.14
N GLY A 58 21.97 11.50 28.29
CA GLY A 58 21.78 12.12 29.59
C GLY A 58 20.34 12.09 30.12
N VAL A 59 19.45 11.28 29.48
CA VAL A 59 18.03 11.20 29.83
C VAL A 59 17.52 9.77 29.76
N MET A 60 16.49 9.45 30.55
CA MET A 60 15.81 8.17 30.51
C MET A 60 14.80 8.15 29.37
N LEU A 61 14.83 7.11 28.55
CA LEU A 61 13.94 6.93 27.39
C LEU A 61 12.68 6.13 27.75
N PHE A 62 12.75 5.36 28.82
CA PHE A 62 11.64 4.55 29.32
C PHE A 62 11.26 4.92 30.76
N ALA A 63 9.97 4.82 31.06
CA ALA A 63 9.39 4.99 32.38
C ALA A 63 8.62 3.73 32.78
N ARG A 64 8.62 3.40 34.08
CA ARG A 64 7.76 2.35 34.64
C ARG A 64 6.45 2.98 35.09
N SER A 65 5.33 2.45 34.59
CA SER A 65 3.99 2.84 35.03
C SER A 65 3.25 1.64 35.63
N ARG A 66 2.08 1.87 36.22
CA ARG A 66 1.20 0.78 36.71
C ARG A 66 0.78 -0.20 35.63
N GLY A 67 0.86 0.19 34.34
CA GLY A 67 0.55 -0.64 33.17
C GLY A 67 1.76 -1.31 32.51
N GLY A 68 2.97 -1.18 33.10
CA GLY A 68 4.20 -1.75 32.55
C GLY A 68 5.22 -0.72 32.04
N LEU A 69 6.05 -1.11 31.10
CA LEU A 69 7.09 -0.26 30.50
C LEU A 69 6.48 0.65 29.43
N THR A 70 6.72 1.95 29.53
CA THR A 70 6.25 2.96 28.56
C THR A 70 7.39 3.88 28.16
N LEU A 71 7.26 4.56 27.01
CA LEU A 71 8.20 5.61 26.62
C LEU A 71 8.05 6.83 27.54
N SER A 72 9.16 7.42 27.96
CA SER A 72 9.22 8.76 28.55
C SER A 72 8.93 9.84 27.48
N ASP A 73 8.85 11.12 27.88
CA ASP A 73 8.74 12.22 26.90
C ASP A 73 9.97 12.26 25.97
N ALA A 74 11.16 12.05 26.51
CA ALA A 74 12.39 11.95 25.71
C ALA A 74 12.33 10.74 24.75
N GLY A 75 11.82 9.59 25.19
CA GLY A 75 11.63 8.42 24.33
C GLY A 75 10.62 8.67 23.21
N ARG A 76 9.51 9.34 23.51
CA ARG A 76 8.54 9.76 22.45
C ARG A 76 9.16 10.71 21.45
N THR A 77 9.96 11.65 21.89
CA THR A 77 10.68 12.59 21.03
C THR A 77 11.74 11.88 20.17
N LEU A 78 12.50 10.95 20.74
CA LEU A 78 13.55 10.22 20.01
C LEU A 78 12.99 9.28 18.95
N ARG A 79 11.83 8.67 19.18
CA ARG A 79 11.27 7.60 18.35
C ARG A 79 11.24 7.92 16.85
N PRO A 80 10.68 9.03 16.36
CA PRO A 80 10.64 9.32 14.93
C PRO A 80 12.04 9.48 14.33
N PHE A 81 12.98 10.06 15.05
CA PHE A 81 14.38 10.17 14.60
C PHE A 81 15.09 8.82 14.56
N ALA A 82 14.84 7.95 15.54
CA ALA A 82 15.36 6.60 15.57
C ALA A 82 14.87 5.76 14.38
N GLU A 83 13.58 5.85 14.06
CA GLU A 83 12.98 5.21 12.88
C GLU A 83 13.63 5.71 11.58
N GLN A 84 13.85 7.02 11.47
CA GLN A 84 14.49 7.61 10.30
C GLN A 84 15.99 7.23 10.18
N LEU A 85 16.72 7.14 11.27
CA LEU A 85 18.12 6.70 11.28
C LEU A 85 18.27 5.25 10.78
N LEU A 86 17.45 4.31 11.28
CA LEU A 86 17.49 2.91 10.81
C LEU A 86 17.11 2.82 9.34
N LYS A 87 16.12 3.60 8.92
CA LYS A 87 15.73 3.69 7.52
C LYS A 87 16.90 4.14 6.64
N THR A 88 17.58 5.23 7.03
CA THR A 88 18.74 5.76 6.29
C THR A 88 19.90 4.76 6.26
N ALA A 89 20.17 4.06 7.36
CA ALA A 89 21.20 3.01 7.42
C ALA A 89 20.86 1.83 6.49
N SER A 90 19.60 1.43 6.42
CA SER A 90 19.13 0.39 5.51
C SER A 90 19.30 0.80 4.05
N LEU A 91 18.93 2.04 3.70
CA LEU A 91 19.10 2.61 2.36
C LEU A 91 20.57 2.70 1.94
N ALA A 92 21.46 3.09 2.85
CA ALA A 92 22.90 3.15 2.58
C ALA A 92 23.45 1.75 2.30
N ARG A 93 23.08 0.72 3.08
CA ARG A 93 23.47 -0.67 2.82
C ARG A 93 22.96 -1.14 1.45
N GLN A 94 21.71 -0.83 1.13
CA GLN A 94 21.11 -1.18 -0.14
C GLN A 94 21.84 -0.50 -1.31
N ALA A 95 22.14 0.81 -1.22
CA ALA A 95 22.86 1.55 -2.25
C ALA A 95 24.26 0.96 -2.53
N VAL A 96 24.98 0.54 -1.48
CA VAL A 96 26.29 -0.12 -1.64
C VAL A 96 26.15 -1.51 -2.27
N HIS A 97 25.14 -2.29 -1.89
CA HIS A 97 24.85 -3.61 -2.49
C HIS A 97 24.49 -3.49 -3.97
N GLU A 98 23.85 -2.41 -4.38
CA GLU A 98 23.45 -2.14 -5.76
C GLU A 98 24.64 -1.82 -6.69
N LEU A 99 25.79 -1.45 -6.12
CA LEU A 99 27.04 -1.24 -6.89
C LEU A 99 27.71 -2.57 -7.31
N GLN A 100 27.25 -3.74 -6.84
CA GLN A 100 27.81 -5.02 -7.25
C GLN A 100 27.20 -5.47 -8.59
N PRO A 101 28.01 -5.69 -9.65
CA PRO A 101 27.52 -5.89 -11.03
C PRO A 101 26.73 -7.18 -11.28
N ALA A 102 26.72 -8.14 -10.36
CA ALA A 102 26.23 -9.50 -10.59
C ALA A 102 24.83 -9.82 -10.01
N SER A 103 24.26 -8.95 -9.21
CA SER A 103 22.91 -9.16 -8.66
C SER A 103 22.23 -7.80 -8.49
N GLY A 104 21.64 -7.30 -9.53
CA GLY A 104 20.85 -6.09 -9.46
C GLY A 104 19.79 -6.24 -8.37
N GLY A 105 20.06 -5.79 -7.16
CA GLY A 105 19.28 -5.94 -5.93
C GLY A 105 17.76 -6.17 -6.03
N PRO A 106 17.03 -6.33 -4.94
CA PRO A 106 15.60 -6.59 -5.02
C PRO A 106 14.87 -5.42 -5.68
N LEU A 107 13.90 -5.69 -6.55
CA LEU A 107 12.97 -4.69 -7.05
C LEU A 107 11.96 -4.38 -5.94
N GLN A 108 11.99 -3.16 -5.43
CA GLN A 108 11.11 -2.68 -4.37
C GLN A 108 9.88 -1.98 -4.98
N ILE A 109 8.70 -2.52 -4.74
CA ILE A 109 7.43 -2.00 -5.28
C ILE A 109 6.52 -1.64 -4.12
N ALA A 110 5.96 -0.44 -4.13
CA ALA A 110 4.82 -0.07 -3.30
C ALA A 110 3.56 -0.07 -4.14
N ALA A 111 2.46 -0.60 -3.66
CA ALA A 111 1.23 -0.63 -4.43
C ALA A 111 -0.01 -0.45 -3.56
N ALA A 112 -1.02 0.23 -4.08
CA ALA A 112 -2.32 0.29 -3.42
C ALA A 112 -2.91 -1.13 -3.29
N LEU A 113 -3.62 -1.39 -2.18
CA LEU A 113 -4.12 -2.71 -1.80
C LEU A 113 -4.83 -3.44 -2.95
N SER A 114 -5.75 -2.76 -3.65
CA SER A 114 -6.47 -3.37 -4.78
C SER A 114 -5.57 -3.67 -5.97
N ILE A 115 -4.55 -2.86 -6.20
CA ILE A 115 -3.58 -3.06 -7.29
C ILE A 115 -2.72 -4.28 -7.00
N SER A 116 -2.29 -4.43 -5.74
CA SER A 116 -1.52 -5.60 -5.29
C SER A 116 -2.29 -6.91 -5.47
N VAL A 117 -3.60 -6.88 -5.23
CA VAL A 117 -4.43 -8.10 -5.30
C VAL A 117 -4.88 -8.43 -6.71
N TYR A 118 -5.28 -7.44 -7.51
CA TYR A 118 -5.98 -7.70 -8.76
C TYR A 118 -5.16 -7.45 -10.03
N PHE A 119 -4.18 -6.57 -9.98
CA PHE A 119 -3.37 -6.17 -11.14
C PHE A 119 -1.96 -6.75 -11.11
N LEU A 120 -1.23 -6.55 -10.02
CA LEU A 120 0.17 -6.96 -9.90
C LEU A 120 0.44 -8.45 -10.17
N PRO A 121 -0.40 -9.42 -9.77
CA PRO A 121 -0.09 -10.83 -10.01
C PRO A 121 0.12 -11.18 -11.49
N ASN A 122 -0.63 -10.56 -12.41
CA ASN A 122 -0.46 -10.77 -13.85
C ASN A 122 0.85 -10.13 -14.36
N VAL A 123 1.09 -8.88 -13.96
CA VAL A 123 2.34 -8.16 -14.29
C VAL A 123 3.57 -8.95 -13.81
N LEU A 124 3.54 -9.42 -12.56
CA LEU A 124 4.64 -10.15 -11.96
C LEU A 124 4.90 -11.50 -12.65
N LYS A 125 3.85 -12.19 -13.04
CA LYS A 125 3.97 -13.44 -13.81
C LYS A 125 4.72 -13.23 -15.12
N HIS A 126 4.48 -12.13 -15.83
CA HIS A 126 5.20 -11.79 -17.05
C HIS A 126 6.62 -11.30 -16.76
N PHE A 127 6.78 -10.45 -15.75
CA PHE A 127 8.09 -9.94 -15.35
C PHE A 127 9.06 -11.06 -14.97
N GLN A 128 8.62 -12.00 -14.13
CA GLN A 128 9.47 -13.12 -13.66
C GLN A 128 9.92 -14.06 -14.78
N ARG A 129 9.13 -14.21 -15.85
CA ARG A 129 9.53 -15.03 -17.01
C ARG A 129 10.78 -14.48 -17.69
N SER A 130 10.88 -13.15 -17.80
CA SER A 130 12.01 -12.47 -18.44
C SER A 130 13.14 -12.13 -17.46
N ASN A 131 12.84 -12.11 -16.15
CA ASN A 131 13.76 -11.71 -15.08
C ASN A 131 13.74 -12.70 -13.90
N PRO A 132 14.05 -14.01 -14.12
CA PRO A 132 13.83 -15.05 -13.10
C PRO A 132 14.72 -14.93 -11.85
N LYS A 133 15.80 -14.17 -11.93
CA LYS A 133 16.75 -13.98 -10.82
C LYS A 133 16.47 -12.74 -9.97
N VAL A 134 15.51 -11.89 -10.39
CA VAL A 134 15.18 -10.67 -9.65
C VAL A 134 14.31 -11.01 -8.45
N ILE A 135 14.76 -10.65 -7.27
CA ILE A 135 13.96 -10.73 -6.04
C ILE A 135 13.00 -9.53 -6.05
N ILE A 136 11.72 -9.80 -5.80
CA ILE A 136 10.69 -8.76 -5.80
C ILE A 136 10.15 -8.64 -4.38
N ASN A 137 10.17 -7.41 -3.85
CA ASN A 137 9.55 -7.08 -2.57
C ASN A 137 8.37 -6.13 -2.83
N ILE A 138 7.20 -6.48 -2.32
CA ILE A 138 5.98 -5.68 -2.48
C ILE A 138 5.50 -5.25 -1.10
N ARG A 139 5.26 -3.96 -0.97
CA ARG A 139 4.58 -3.39 0.19
C ARG A 139 3.27 -2.78 -0.26
N SER A 140 2.21 -3.08 0.47
CA SER A 140 0.87 -2.58 0.13
C SER A 140 0.39 -1.60 1.20
N GLY A 141 -0.37 -0.58 0.76
CA GLY A 141 -0.94 0.43 1.62
C GLY A 141 -1.98 1.27 0.89
N HIS A 142 -2.48 2.32 1.52
CA HIS A 142 -3.29 3.33 0.83
C HIS A 142 -2.42 4.19 -0.10
N SER A 143 -3.04 4.89 -1.06
CA SER A 143 -2.31 5.68 -2.06
C SER A 143 -1.34 6.70 -1.44
N LYS A 144 -1.71 7.31 -0.31
CA LYS A 144 -0.84 8.22 0.43
C LYS A 144 0.40 7.52 0.99
N GLU A 145 0.23 6.34 1.58
CA GLU A 145 1.33 5.53 2.11
C GLU A 145 2.26 5.05 0.99
N VAL A 146 1.71 4.70 -0.19
CA VAL A 146 2.51 4.37 -1.37
C VAL A 146 3.38 5.55 -1.79
N LEU A 147 2.84 6.77 -1.81
CA LEU A 147 3.62 7.98 -2.08
C LEU A 147 4.72 8.19 -1.04
N GLU A 148 4.41 8.04 0.24
CA GLU A 148 5.37 8.17 1.34
C GLU A 148 6.51 7.14 1.22
N MET A 149 6.21 5.89 0.86
CA MET A 149 7.22 4.85 0.62
C MET A 149 8.14 5.20 -0.55
N VAL A 150 7.62 5.80 -1.62
CA VAL A 150 8.44 6.23 -2.77
C VAL A 150 9.28 7.45 -2.43
N LEU A 151 8.71 8.47 -1.78
CA LEU A 151 9.43 9.66 -1.33
C LEU A 151 10.53 9.33 -0.32
N GLY A 152 10.26 8.36 0.54
CA GLY A 152 11.20 7.87 1.52
C GLY A 152 12.17 6.81 1.00
N GLU A 153 12.21 6.57 -0.31
CA GLU A 153 13.10 5.60 -0.97
C GLU A 153 12.95 4.16 -0.48
N GLU A 154 11.83 3.81 0.20
CA GLU A 154 11.50 2.44 0.59
C GLU A 154 11.02 1.60 -0.59
N ALA A 155 10.50 2.27 -1.63
CA ALA A 155 10.11 1.67 -2.89
C ALA A 155 10.67 2.48 -4.06
N GLU A 156 11.12 1.77 -5.09
CA GLU A 156 11.62 2.38 -6.33
C GLU A 156 10.48 2.74 -7.28
N ILE A 157 9.39 1.97 -7.21
CA ILE A 157 8.18 2.16 -8.01
C ILE A 157 6.97 2.13 -7.08
N GLY A 158 6.07 3.10 -7.24
CA GLY A 158 4.76 3.12 -6.62
C GLY A 158 3.64 2.93 -7.65
N LEU A 159 2.66 2.12 -7.33
CA LEU A 159 1.43 1.94 -8.11
C LEU A 159 0.24 2.33 -7.25
N ALA A 160 -0.39 3.44 -7.55
CA ALA A 160 -1.48 3.99 -6.74
C ALA A 160 -2.41 4.86 -7.59
N ARG A 161 -3.26 5.65 -6.97
CA ARG A 161 -4.28 6.43 -7.65
C ARG A 161 -4.15 7.90 -7.38
N SER A 162 -4.31 8.69 -8.45
CA SER A 162 -4.41 10.16 -8.38
C SER A 162 -3.29 10.79 -7.56
N LEU A 163 -2.04 10.32 -7.75
CA LEU A 163 -0.88 10.82 -7.05
C LEU A 163 -0.15 11.86 -7.86
N GLN A 164 -0.02 13.06 -7.30
CA GLN A 164 0.82 14.13 -7.83
C GLN A 164 1.68 14.69 -6.71
N HIS A 165 2.98 14.75 -6.92
CA HIS A 165 3.93 15.37 -6.01
C HIS A 165 5.14 15.91 -6.78
N PRO A 166 5.71 17.08 -6.41
CA PRO A 166 6.83 17.68 -7.15
C PRO A 166 8.09 16.80 -7.25
N GLU A 167 8.34 15.94 -6.27
CA GLU A 167 9.52 15.09 -6.20
C GLU A 167 9.36 13.72 -6.88
N VAL A 168 8.17 13.38 -7.39
CA VAL A 168 7.95 12.15 -8.15
C VAL A 168 7.62 12.46 -9.61
N GLU A 169 7.97 11.55 -10.50
CA GLU A 169 7.39 11.46 -11.83
C GLU A 169 6.17 10.56 -11.77
N THR A 170 5.07 11.06 -12.34
CA THR A 170 3.80 10.33 -12.42
C THR A 170 3.54 9.96 -13.86
N LEU A 171 3.35 8.67 -14.09
CA LEU A 171 2.92 8.11 -15.35
C LEU A 171 1.50 7.59 -15.19
N SER A 172 0.54 8.22 -15.85
CA SER A 172 -0.81 7.69 -15.89
C SER A 172 -0.85 6.44 -16.78
N LEU A 173 -1.37 5.35 -16.22
CA LEU A 173 -1.56 4.09 -16.95
C LEU A 173 -2.94 4.06 -17.61
N GLY A 174 -3.94 4.71 -17.02
CA GLY A 174 -5.30 4.79 -17.49
C GLY A 174 -6.33 4.74 -16.36
N ASP A 175 -7.59 4.52 -16.72
CA ASP A 175 -8.71 4.51 -15.79
C ASP A 175 -9.19 3.09 -15.45
N ASP A 176 -9.55 2.88 -14.19
CA ASP A 176 -10.26 1.70 -13.69
C ASP A 176 -11.66 2.13 -13.22
N PRO A 177 -12.73 1.83 -13.98
CA PRO A 177 -14.07 2.27 -13.62
C PRO A 177 -14.55 1.63 -12.33
N LEU A 178 -15.30 2.39 -11.53
CA LEU A 178 -16.10 1.86 -10.42
C LEU A 178 -17.48 1.46 -10.94
N LEU A 179 -17.78 0.18 -10.85
CA LEU A 179 -19.04 -0.40 -11.27
C LEU A 179 -19.96 -0.58 -10.06
N LEU A 180 -21.21 -0.15 -10.16
CA LEU A 180 -22.24 -0.53 -9.19
C LEU A 180 -22.59 -1.99 -9.44
N VAL A 181 -22.34 -2.86 -8.45
CA VAL A 181 -22.53 -4.30 -8.58
C VAL A 181 -23.35 -4.88 -7.43
N GLY A 182 -24.12 -5.90 -7.73
CA GLY A 182 -24.87 -6.68 -6.77
C GLY A 182 -24.98 -8.15 -7.17
N GLN A 183 -25.38 -9.00 -6.25
CA GLN A 183 -25.72 -10.39 -6.55
C GLN A 183 -27.02 -10.40 -7.38
N PRO A 184 -27.08 -11.11 -8.54
CA PRO A 184 -28.26 -11.05 -9.44
C PRO A 184 -29.61 -11.36 -8.79
N ALA A 185 -29.63 -12.30 -7.83
CA ALA A 185 -30.86 -12.69 -7.13
C ALA A 185 -31.36 -11.65 -6.12
N HIS A 186 -30.48 -10.74 -5.67
CA HIS A 186 -30.77 -9.72 -4.65
C HIS A 186 -30.87 -8.30 -5.23
N LEU A 187 -30.57 -8.13 -6.53
CA LEU A 187 -30.84 -6.86 -7.22
C LEU A 187 -32.37 -6.67 -7.34
N PRO A 188 -32.87 -5.44 -7.18
CA PRO A 188 -34.28 -5.12 -7.44
C PRO A 188 -34.70 -5.67 -8.82
N LYS A 189 -35.91 -6.21 -8.91
CA LYS A 189 -36.40 -6.97 -10.08
C LYS A 189 -36.01 -6.28 -11.38
N HIS A 190 -35.12 -6.93 -12.15
CA HIS A 190 -34.65 -6.51 -13.48
C HIS A 190 -33.81 -5.21 -13.55
N ALA A 191 -33.26 -4.71 -12.45
CA ALA A 191 -32.46 -3.50 -12.44
C ALA A 191 -31.12 -3.66 -13.16
N ARG A 192 -31.13 -3.63 -14.49
CA ARG A 192 -29.93 -3.39 -15.29
C ARG A 192 -29.58 -1.91 -15.36
N GLN A 193 -30.54 -1.05 -15.08
CA GLN A 193 -30.46 0.39 -15.05
C GLN A 193 -31.27 0.93 -13.88
N ALA A 194 -30.78 2.00 -13.25
CA ALA A 194 -31.47 2.68 -12.16
C ALA A 194 -31.11 4.17 -12.17
N ARG A 195 -31.95 4.99 -11.59
CA ARG A 195 -31.62 6.39 -11.26
C ARG A 195 -30.82 6.42 -9.95
N LEU A 196 -30.00 7.45 -9.78
CA LEU A 196 -29.19 7.59 -8.57
C LEU A 196 -30.02 7.68 -7.28
N GLU A 197 -31.21 8.29 -7.37
CA GLU A 197 -32.18 8.37 -6.26
C GLU A 197 -32.66 6.97 -5.83
N GLU A 198 -32.94 6.09 -6.77
CA GLU A 198 -33.31 4.69 -6.48
C GLU A 198 -32.15 3.95 -5.80
N VAL A 199 -30.94 4.10 -6.36
CA VAL A 199 -29.72 3.51 -5.79
C VAL A 199 -29.45 4.01 -4.37
N ALA A 200 -29.75 5.27 -4.06
CA ALA A 200 -29.57 5.81 -2.72
C ALA A 200 -30.47 5.12 -1.67
N SER A 201 -31.61 4.54 -2.09
CA SER A 201 -32.50 3.82 -1.19
C SER A 201 -32.09 2.36 -0.93
N TRP A 202 -31.20 1.78 -1.76
CA TRP A 202 -30.76 0.40 -1.64
C TRP A 202 -29.76 0.20 -0.50
N PRO A 203 -29.63 -1.03 0.07
CA PRO A 203 -28.63 -1.28 1.09
C PRO A 203 -27.23 -1.27 0.49
N LEU A 204 -26.51 -0.17 0.69
CA LEU A 204 -25.18 0.04 0.14
C LEU A 204 -24.09 -0.39 1.10
N ILE A 205 -23.06 -1.04 0.58
CA ILE A 205 -21.82 -1.34 1.28
C ILE A 205 -20.80 -0.31 0.83
N PHE A 206 -20.38 0.53 1.76
CA PHE A 206 -19.42 1.60 1.55
C PHE A 206 -18.03 1.24 2.07
N PHE A 207 -17.03 1.99 1.64
CA PHE A 207 -15.68 1.92 2.19
C PHE A 207 -15.53 2.86 3.37
N ASP A 208 -14.48 2.68 4.17
CA ASP A 208 -14.11 3.58 5.24
C ASP A 208 -13.87 5.00 4.73
N ARG A 209 -14.12 5.99 5.58
CA ARG A 209 -14.04 7.43 5.24
C ARG A 209 -12.65 7.91 4.87
N GLY A 210 -11.61 7.16 5.22
CA GLY A 210 -10.22 7.45 4.85
C GLY A 210 -9.86 7.05 3.41
N SER A 211 -10.71 6.28 2.74
CA SER A 211 -10.42 5.78 1.40
C SER A 211 -10.79 6.79 0.30
N SER A 212 -10.01 6.78 -0.80
CA SER A 212 -10.33 7.56 -1.99
C SER A 212 -11.64 7.09 -2.67
N ASP A 213 -11.97 5.80 -2.52
CA ASP A 213 -13.20 5.23 -3.06
C ASP A 213 -14.43 5.74 -2.31
N TRP A 214 -14.34 5.92 -0.97
CA TRP A 214 -15.38 6.57 -0.21
C TRP A 214 -15.61 8.02 -0.67
N THR A 215 -14.53 8.79 -0.82
CA THR A 215 -14.63 10.19 -1.25
C THR A 215 -15.32 10.29 -2.61
N LEU A 216 -14.95 9.41 -3.55
CA LEU A 216 -15.50 9.42 -4.90
C LEU A 216 -16.98 9.03 -4.92
N THR A 217 -17.35 7.93 -4.26
CA THR A 217 -18.75 7.44 -4.21
C THR A 217 -19.65 8.34 -3.38
N HIS A 218 -19.17 8.86 -2.25
CA HIS A 218 -19.94 9.81 -1.44
C HIS A 218 -20.17 11.13 -2.16
N SER A 219 -19.19 11.61 -2.93
CA SER A 219 -19.34 12.84 -3.71
C SER A 219 -20.41 12.71 -4.79
N LEU A 220 -20.59 11.53 -5.37
CA LEU A 220 -21.66 11.26 -6.34
C LEU A 220 -23.05 11.54 -5.75
N PHE A 221 -23.34 10.98 -4.59
CA PHE A 221 -24.63 11.21 -3.91
C PHE A 221 -24.78 12.64 -3.42
N ARG A 222 -23.72 13.19 -2.82
CA ARG A 222 -23.74 14.56 -2.29
C ARG A 222 -23.99 15.61 -3.37
N SER A 223 -23.38 15.45 -4.56
CA SER A 223 -23.60 16.39 -5.68
C SER A 223 -25.03 16.38 -6.21
N ALA A 224 -25.76 15.28 -6.03
CA ALA A 224 -27.17 15.15 -6.33
C ALA A 224 -28.11 15.51 -5.16
N GLY A 225 -27.57 15.94 -4.02
CA GLY A 225 -28.36 16.25 -2.81
C GLY A 225 -28.97 15.01 -2.15
N LEU A 226 -28.41 13.81 -2.41
CA LEU A 226 -28.94 12.54 -1.92
C LEU A 226 -28.12 12.02 -0.73
N MET A 227 -28.82 11.31 0.17
CA MET A 227 -28.19 10.58 1.27
C MET A 227 -28.28 9.08 1.00
N PRO A 228 -27.13 8.40 0.80
CA PRO A 228 -27.13 6.94 0.56
C PRO A 228 -27.53 6.17 1.81
N ASN A 229 -28.29 5.09 1.63
CA ASN A 229 -28.61 4.12 2.69
C ASN A 229 -27.41 3.19 2.91
N VAL A 230 -26.48 3.58 3.79
CA VAL A 230 -25.28 2.80 4.10
C VAL A 230 -25.64 1.70 5.08
N ALA A 231 -25.72 0.47 4.58
CA ALA A 231 -25.97 -0.73 5.40
C ALA A 231 -24.72 -1.21 6.12
N MET A 232 -23.53 -1.02 5.53
CA MET A 232 -22.23 -1.44 6.08
C MET A 232 -21.12 -0.51 5.60
N GLU A 233 -20.11 -0.34 6.45
CA GLU A 233 -18.81 0.24 6.07
C GLU A 233 -17.72 -0.82 6.23
N VAL A 234 -16.82 -0.95 5.24
CA VAL A 234 -15.72 -1.92 5.21
C VAL A 234 -14.43 -1.24 4.76
N ASP A 235 -13.30 -1.79 5.15
CA ASP A 235 -11.96 -1.22 4.88
C ASP A 235 -11.30 -1.76 3.61
N THR A 236 -11.77 -2.91 3.09
CA THR A 236 -11.17 -3.53 1.90
C THR A 236 -12.18 -3.84 0.80
N ILE A 237 -11.70 -3.72 -0.46
CA ILE A 237 -12.49 -4.09 -1.64
C ILE A 237 -12.85 -5.57 -1.63
N GLU A 238 -11.94 -6.44 -1.15
CA GLU A 238 -12.21 -7.87 -1.07
C GLU A 238 -13.35 -8.17 -0.07
N ALA A 239 -13.37 -7.51 1.09
CA ALA A 239 -14.47 -7.65 2.04
C ALA A 239 -15.81 -7.21 1.43
N ALA A 240 -15.86 -6.01 0.81
CA ALA A 240 -17.06 -5.53 0.12
C ALA A 240 -17.53 -6.52 -0.95
N LYS A 241 -16.61 -7.00 -1.80
CA LYS A 241 -16.92 -7.98 -2.86
C LYS A 241 -17.53 -9.25 -2.31
N ARG A 242 -16.95 -9.82 -1.24
CA ARG A 242 -17.46 -11.02 -0.59
C ARG A 242 -18.84 -10.83 0.01
N MET A 243 -19.12 -9.67 0.59
CA MET A 243 -20.44 -9.35 1.12
C MET A 243 -21.48 -9.19 0.01
N VAL A 244 -21.11 -8.51 -1.10
CA VAL A 244 -21.98 -8.40 -2.28
C VAL A 244 -22.27 -9.78 -2.89
N GLU A 245 -21.28 -10.67 -3.02
CA GLU A 245 -21.46 -12.05 -3.50
C GLU A 245 -22.45 -12.85 -2.63
N ARG A 246 -22.55 -12.51 -1.34
CA ARG A 246 -23.49 -13.13 -0.38
C ARG A 246 -24.86 -12.46 -0.36
N GLY A 247 -25.07 -11.41 -1.16
CA GLY A 247 -26.35 -10.69 -1.22
C GLY A 247 -26.63 -9.78 -0.02
N LEU A 248 -25.60 -9.40 0.74
CA LEU A 248 -25.74 -8.54 1.92
C LEU A 248 -25.91 -7.06 1.58
N GLY A 249 -25.74 -6.68 0.31
CA GLY A 249 -25.91 -5.32 -0.19
C GLY A 249 -25.35 -5.17 -1.58
N ILE A 250 -25.26 -3.93 -2.02
CA ILE A 250 -24.76 -3.50 -3.34
C ILE A 250 -23.59 -2.56 -3.10
N SER A 251 -22.57 -2.58 -3.94
CA SER A 251 -21.38 -1.73 -3.76
C SER A 251 -20.84 -1.20 -5.08
N PHE A 252 -20.15 -0.07 -5.01
CA PHE A 252 -19.33 0.43 -6.11
C PHE A 252 -17.96 -0.26 -6.02
N LEU A 253 -17.68 -1.19 -6.91
CA LEU A 253 -16.43 -1.95 -6.92
C LEU A 253 -15.62 -1.69 -8.19
N PRO A 254 -14.28 -1.69 -8.09
CA PRO A 254 -13.41 -1.58 -9.25
C PRO A 254 -13.67 -2.67 -10.27
N GLN A 255 -13.69 -2.32 -11.55
CA GLN A 255 -13.87 -3.28 -12.62
C GLN A 255 -12.79 -4.38 -12.58
N MET A 256 -11.54 -4.03 -12.29
CA MET A 256 -10.47 -5.01 -12.14
C MET A 256 -10.72 -6.03 -11.02
N ALA A 257 -11.48 -5.66 -9.98
CA ALA A 257 -11.76 -6.53 -8.84
C ALA A 257 -12.91 -7.50 -9.08
N VAL A 258 -13.84 -7.18 -10.00
CA VAL A 258 -15.09 -7.93 -10.19
C VAL A 258 -15.21 -8.60 -11.56
N GLY A 259 -14.25 -8.40 -12.46
CA GLY A 259 -14.32 -8.90 -13.83
C GLY A 259 -14.57 -10.40 -13.94
N ARG A 260 -13.97 -11.22 -13.08
CA ARG A 260 -14.17 -12.68 -13.05
C ARG A 260 -15.57 -13.06 -12.57
N GLU A 261 -16.08 -12.40 -11.56
CA GLU A 261 -17.40 -12.62 -10.97
C GLU A 261 -18.52 -12.21 -11.94
N LEU A 262 -18.31 -11.10 -12.65
CA LEU A 262 -19.21 -10.65 -13.71
C LEU A 262 -19.24 -11.66 -14.87
N HIS A 263 -18.08 -12.12 -15.32
CA HIS A 263 -17.99 -13.11 -16.40
C HIS A 263 -18.65 -14.44 -16.02
N ARG A 264 -18.55 -14.85 -14.76
CA ARG A 264 -19.19 -16.07 -14.23
C ARG A 264 -20.66 -15.90 -13.87
N GLY A 265 -21.21 -14.71 -13.98
CA GLY A 265 -22.59 -14.39 -13.61
C GLY A 265 -22.87 -14.42 -12.10
N LYS A 266 -21.82 -14.42 -11.26
CA LYS A 266 -21.97 -14.34 -9.80
C LYS A 266 -22.38 -12.95 -9.34
N LEU A 267 -21.92 -11.94 -10.04
CA LEU A 267 -22.30 -10.54 -9.87
C LEU A 267 -22.91 -10.00 -11.16
N ALA A 268 -23.73 -8.97 -11.02
CA ALA A 268 -24.28 -8.20 -12.13
C ALA A 268 -24.06 -6.71 -11.90
N THR A 269 -23.88 -5.96 -12.98
CA THR A 269 -23.76 -4.51 -12.93
C THR A 269 -25.11 -3.83 -13.09
N VAL A 270 -25.26 -2.68 -12.44
CA VAL A 270 -26.39 -1.76 -12.63
C VAL A 270 -25.83 -0.46 -13.20
N LYS A 271 -26.35 -0.02 -14.33
CA LYS A 271 -26.00 1.27 -14.93
C LYS A 271 -26.83 2.38 -14.29
N ILE A 272 -26.18 3.39 -13.75
CA ILE A 272 -26.86 4.61 -13.30
C ILE A 272 -27.08 5.48 -14.55
N VAL A 273 -28.34 5.85 -14.82
CA VAL A 273 -28.70 6.52 -16.08
C VAL A 273 -28.61 8.03 -16.05
N ASP A 274 -28.59 8.62 -14.85
CA ASP A 274 -28.61 10.07 -14.59
C ASP A 274 -27.35 10.55 -13.84
N ALA A 275 -26.27 9.78 -13.91
CA ALA A 275 -24.98 10.18 -13.37
C ALA A 275 -23.82 9.72 -14.27
N GLU A 276 -22.75 10.50 -14.24
CA GLU A 276 -21.52 10.14 -14.94
C GLU A 276 -20.84 8.90 -14.30
N PRO A 277 -20.24 8.02 -15.13
CA PRO A 277 -19.50 6.88 -14.62
C PRO A 277 -18.35 7.29 -13.72
N LEU A 278 -18.28 6.71 -12.53
CA LEU A 278 -17.14 6.92 -11.64
C LEU A 278 -15.89 6.25 -12.20
N ARG A 279 -14.82 7.01 -12.32
CA ARG A 279 -13.53 6.53 -12.83
C ARG A 279 -12.43 6.85 -11.85
N ARG A 280 -11.44 5.99 -11.77
CA ARG A 280 -10.25 6.15 -10.95
C ARG A 280 -9.04 6.05 -11.84
N SER A 281 -8.13 7.02 -11.79
CA SER A 281 -6.85 6.87 -12.46
C SER A 281 -6.01 5.80 -11.75
N LEU A 282 -5.28 5.04 -12.52
CA LEU A 282 -4.17 4.24 -12.04
C LEU A 282 -2.88 4.90 -12.51
N ASP A 283 -2.04 5.25 -11.56
CA ASP A 283 -0.79 5.94 -11.81
C ASP A 283 0.38 5.07 -11.33
N LEU A 284 1.47 5.11 -12.10
CA LEU A 284 2.77 4.64 -11.68
C LEU A 284 3.62 5.86 -11.32
N ILE A 285 4.23 5.84 -10.15
CA ILE A 285 5.11 6.89 -9.68
C ILE A 285 6.51 6.36 -9.39
N HIS A 286 7.52 7.20 -9.59
CA HIS A 286 8.90 6.94 -9.17
C HIS A 286 9.62 8.25 -8.80
N PRO A 287 10.72 8.22 -8.04
CA PRO A 287 11.46 9.43 -7.69
C PRO A 287 11.96 10.18 -8.92
N ARG A 288 11.73 11.50 -9.01
CA ARG A 288 12.14 12.33 -10.15
C ARG A 288 13.65 12.47 -10.27
N ARG A 289 14.35 12.53 -9.13
CA ARG A 289 15.78 12.84 -9.08
C ARG A 289 16.68 11.61 -9.26
N ARG A 290 16.13 10.41 -9.29
CA ARG A 290 16.88 9.17 -9.38
C ARG A 290 16.49 8.40 -10.65
N PRO A 291 17.45 8.07 -11.53
CA PRO A 291 17.15 7.22 -12.67
C PRO A 291 16.75 5.81 -12.20
N LEU A 292 15.73 5.25 -12.83
CA LEU A 292 15.30 3.89 -12.57
C LEU A 292 16.38 2.88 -12.98
N ARG A 293 16.64 1.89 -12.14
CA ARG A 293 17.51 0.76 -12.47
C ARG A 293 16.95 -0.06 -13.62
N ALA A 294 17.80 -0.85 -14.29
CA ALA A 294 17.40 -1.64 -15.46
C ALA A 294 16.18 -2.55 -15.21
N GLN A 295 16.12 -3.22 -14.03
CA GLN A 295 14.99 -4.06 -13.66
C GLN A 295 13.70 -3.26 -13.44
N ALA A 296 13.78 -2.07 -12.86
CA ALA A 296 12.63 -1.19 -12.68
C ALA A 296 12.11 -0.66 -14.02
N GLN A 297 13.02 -0.31 -14.94
CA GLN A 297 12.64 0.08 -16.31
C GLN A 297 11.98 -1.10 -17.06
N ALA A 298 12.50 -2.33 -16.91
CA ALA A 298 11.90 -3.53 -17.49
C ALA A 298 10.50 -3.79 -16.90
N PHE A 299 10.34 -3.63 -15.58
CA PHE A 299 9.06 -3.74 -14.92
C PHE A 299 8.05 -2.70 -15.41
N LEU A 300 8.47 -1.45 -15.55
CA LEU A 300 7.62 -0.35 -16.06
C LEU A 300 7.08 -0.65 -17.46
N ARG A 301 7.90 -1.21 -18.37
CA ARG A 301 7.43 -1.60 -19.71
C ARG A 301 6.31 -2.63 -19.63
N ILE A 302 6.50 -3.67 -18.83
CA ILE A 302 5.51 -4.74 -18.66
C ILE A 302 4.22 -4.22 -18.00
N VAL A 303 4.34 -3.33 -17.01
CA VAL A 303 3.16 -2.68 -16.39
C VAL A 303 2.31 -1.97 -17.45
N ARG A 304 2.94 -1.21 -18.36
CA ARG A 304 2.22 -0.51 -19.43
C ARG A 304 1.51 -1.48 -20.37
N GLU A 305 2.18 -2.54 -20.80
CA GLU A 305 1.63 -3.55 -21.70
C GLU A 305 0.44 -4.27 -21.06
N GLU A 306 0.60 -4.74 -19.82
CA GLU A 306 -0.46 -5.45 -19.08
C GLU A 306 -1.67 -4.57 -18.78
N PHE A 307 -1.46 -3.29 -18.49
CA PHE A 307 -2.58 -2.40 -18.21
C PHE A 307 -3.45 -2.20 -19.48
N HIS A 308 -2.87 -2.02 -20.64
CA HIS A 308 -3.62 -1.92 -21.90
C HIS A 308 -4.44 -3.18 -22.14
N HIS A 309 -3.86 -4.36 -21.96
CA HIS A 309 -4.60 -5.63 -22.10
C HIS A 309 -5.73 -5.77 -21.07
N ALA A 310 -5.51 -5.40 -19.81
CA ALA A 310 -6.52 -5.49 -18.76
C ALA A 310 -7.75 -4.61 -19.06
N VAL A 311 -7.54 -3.42 -19.61
CA VAL A 311 -8.62 -2.49 -19.99
C VAL A 311 -9.37 -2.97 -21.22
N GLU A 312 -8.69 -3.49 -22.23
CA GLU A 312 -9.32 -4.04 -23.45
C GLU A 312 -10.20 -5.26 -23.13
N PHE A 313 -9.74 -6.20 -22.30
CA PHE A 313 -10.52 -7.37 -21.89
C PHE A 313 -11.78 -7.01 -21.12
N ALA A 314 -11.74 -5.94 -20.34
CA ALA A 314 -12.87 -5.49 -19.54
C ALA A 314 -13.95 -4.75 -20.35
N GLY A 315 -13.61 -4.23 -21.54
CA GLY A 315 -14.51 -3.44 -22.39
C GLY A 315 -15.37 -4.24 -23.39
N HIS A 316 -15.14 -5.54 -23.59
CA HIS A 316 -15.90 -6.33 -24.55
C HIS A 316 -17.08 -7.06 -23.91
N PRO A 317 -18.34 -6.70 -24.24
CA PRO A 317 -19.48 -7.53 -23.84
C PRO A 317 -19.39 -8.86 -24.59
N VAL A 318 -19.35 -9.96 -23.82
CA VAL A 318 -19.37 -11.34 -24.34
C VAL A 318 -20.56 -11.51 -25.27
N ARG A 319 -20.32 -11.61 -26.58
CA ARG A 319 -21.32 -12.10 -27.53
C ARG A 319 -21.70 -13.51 -27.10
N ARG A 320 -22.92 -13.68 -26.59
CA ARG A 320 -23.51 -15.01 -26.39
C ARG A 320 -23.46 -15.75 -27.74
N GLY A 321 -22.63 -16.80 -27.80
CA GLY A 321 -22.67 -17.74 -28.91
C GLY A 321 -24.10 -18.27 -29.04
N ARG A 322 -24.71 -18.10 -30.22
CA ARG A 322 -25.96 -18.76 -30.61
C ARG A 322 -25.73 -20.27 -30.42
N ALA A 323 -26.50 -20.88 -29.54
CA ALA A 323 -26.66 -22.34 -29.55
C ALA A 323 -27.17 -22.72 -30.98
N ALA A 324 -26.35 -23.46 -31.70
CA ALA A 324 -26.78 -24.15 -32.89
C ALA A 324 -27.74 -25.26 -32.47
N LYS A 325 -28.82 -25.35 -33.23
CA LYS A 325 -29.85 -26.38 -33.12
C LYS A 325 -29.29 -27.79 -33.29
#